data_ba85bd2baef57efd98449f17d590fb93
#
_entry.id   ba85bd2baef57efd98449f17d590fb93
#
_cell.length_a   1.000
_cell.length_b   1.000
_cell.length_c   1.000
_cell.angle_alpha   90.00
_cell.angle_beta   90.00
_cell.angle_gamma   90.00
#
_symmetry.space_group_name_H-M   'P 1'
#
loop_
_entity.id
_entity.type
_entity.pdbx_description
1 polymer ?
#
loop_
_entity_poly.entity_id
_entity_poly.type
_entity_poly.pdbx_seq_one_letter_code
_entity_poly.pdbx_strand_id
1 'polypeptide(L)'
;REIAAAKAPPRIVLEMSTIPLDDKLRFGKVVTAAGHTAIDCPVSGTGAQAETGDLVLYPSGDSQAIASLKEVIAGFTRGYYDVGAYGNGSRMKYIANHLVAIHNVASAEAMILAEQAGLDLDVVVECIGDGAGASRMFQMRAPLMAHANYKPATMKMSIWQKDMDTIRDFARGLGVATPLFDATRPIYDQGLVDGRADEDTASVFSVMGGKGKKA
;
A
#
# COMPACT_ATOMS: atom_id res chain seq x y z
N ARG A 1 14.39 -5.31 19.80
CA ARG A 1 15.34 -5.65 20.88
C ARG A 1 14.98 -6.97 21.55
N GLU A 2 13.71 -7.26 21.82
CA GLU A 2 13.25 -8.48 22.50
C GLU A 2 13.61 -9.76 21.73
N ILE A 3 13.37 -9.79 20.40
CA ILE A 3 13.74 -10.93 19.53
C ILE A 3 15.25 -11.21 19.62
N ALA A 4 16.07 -10.15 19.56
CA ALA A 4 17.53 -10.28 19.62
C ALA A 4 18.05 -10.66 21.03
N ALA A 5 17.29 -10.37 22.07
CA ALA A 5 17.62 -10.73 23.45
C ALA A 5 17.14 -12.13 23.84
N ALA A 6 16.25 -12.71 23.07
CA ALA A 6 15.73 -14.05 23.31
C ALA A 6 16.84 -15.09 23.09
N LYS A 7 17.13 -15.91 24.10
CA LYS A 7 18.05 -17.08 23.96
C LYS A 7 17.37 -18.19 23.19
N ALA A 8 17.05 -17.94 21.90
CA ALA A 8 16.41 -18.89 21.02
C ALA A 8 17.42 -19.45 20.00
N PRO A 9 17.24 -20.67 19.50
CA PRO A 9 18.01 -21.16 18.36
C PRO A 9 17.81 -20.25 17.14
N PRO A 10 18.72 -20.26 16.16
CA PRO A 10 18.60 -19.46 14.93
C PRO A 10 17.22 -19.57 14.31
N ARG A 11 16.64 -18.43 13.93
CA ARG A 11 15.31 -18.30 13.30
C ARG A 11 15.40 -17.43 12.05
N ILE A 12 14.49 -17.65 11.10
CA ILE A 12 14.22 -16.69 10.04
C ILE A 12 13.15 -15.73 10.57
N VAL A 13 13.42 -14.44 10.52
CA VAL A 13 12.54 -13.37 10.99
C VAL A 13 12.07 -12.56 9.79
N LEU A 14 10.76 -12.67 9.48
CA LEU A 14 10.11 -11.86 8.44
C LEU A 14 9.63 -10.55 9.07
N GLU A 15 10.24 -9.44 8.69
CA GLU A 15 9.75 -8.12 9.07
C GLU A 15 8.85 -7.58 7.95
N MET A 16 7.54 -7.49 8.22
CA MET A 16 6.51 -7.27 7.21
C MET A 16 5.95 -5.84 7.21
N SER A 17 6.37 -4.99 8.13
CA SER A 17 5.85 -3.62 8.27
C SER A 17 6.37 -2.69 7.17
N THR A 18 5.59 -1.65 6.85
CA THR A 18 6.07 -0.50 6.08
C THR A 18 6.57 0.56 7.08
N ILE A 19 7.89 0.68 7.22
CA ILE A 19 8.60 1.60 8.10
C ILE A 19 9.74 2.28 7.33
N PRO A 20 10.33 3.39 7.82
CA PRO A 20 11.47 4.04 7.17
C PRO A 20 12.62 3.07 6.90
N LEU A 21 13.29 3.24 5.76
CA LEU A 21 14.33 2.32 5.29
C LEU A 21 15.49 2.17 6.31
N ASP A 22 15.91 3.27 6.94
CA ASP A 22 17.01 3.24 7.93
C ASP A 22 16.64 2.41 9.16
N ASP A 23 15.37 2.46 9.59
CA ASP A 23 14.87 1.62 10.68
C ASP A 23 14.86 0.15 10.27
N LYS A 24 14.45 -0.14 9.04
CA LYS A 24 14.47 -1.48 8.46
C LYS A 24 15.90 -2.04 8.41
N LEU A 25 16.85 -1.24 7.91
CA LEU A 25 18.26 -1.64 7.83
C LEU A 25 18.87 -1.86 9.23
N ARG A 26 18.52 -0.99 10.20
CA ARG A 26 18.94 -1.14 11.59
C ARG A 26 18.36 -2.40 12.24
N PHE A 27 17.08 -2.69 11.98
CA PHE A 27 16.45 -3.93 12.44
C PHE A 27 17.17 -5.16 11.92
N GLY A 28 17.45 -5.23 10.61
CA GLY A 28 18.18 -6.33 10.00
C GLY A 28 19.54 -6.58 10.66
N LYS A 29 20.32 -5.52 10.87
CA LYS A 29 21.63 -5.61 11.55
C LYS A 29 21.50 -6.18 12.97
N VAL A 30 20.52 -5.73 13.76
CA VAL A 30 20.31 -6.20 15.12
C VAL A 30 19.91 -7.67 15.16
N VAL A 31 19.01 -8.10 14.26
CA VAL A 31 18.55 -9.50 14.17
C VAL A 31 19.69 -10.42 13.74
N THR A 32 20.45 -10.02 12.73
CA THR A 32 21.58 -10.82 12.22
C THR A 32 22.71 -10.91 13.25
N ALA A 33 23.03 -9.84 13.97
CA ALA A 33 24.03 -9.85 15.04
C ALA A 33 23.63 -10.79 16.20
N ALA A 34 22.34 -11.08 16.38
CA ALA A 34 21.84 -12.03 17.36
C ALA A 34 21.81 -13.49 16.86
N GLY A 35 22.34 -13.78 15.68
CA GLY A 35 22.42 -15.12 15.11
C GLY A 35 21.16 -15.59 14.38
N HIS A 36 20.25 -14.66 14.02
CA HIS A 36 19.06 -14.95 13.25
C HIS A 36 19.20 -14.47 11.79
N THR A 37 18.37 -15.00 10.90
CA THR A 37 18.28 -14.51 9.51
C THR A 37 17.15 -13.49 9.40
N ALA A 38 17.49 -12.25 9.05
CA ALA A 38 16.49 -11.19 8.82
C ALA A 38 16.06 -11.16 7.35
N ILE A 39 14.76 -11.16 7.10
CA ILE A 39 14.15 -10.94 5.77
C ILE A 39 13.26 -9.70 5.86
N ASP A 40 13.54 -8.70 5.02
CA ASP A 40 12.64 -7.57 4.79
C ASP A 40 11.55 -8.02 3.81
N CYS A 41 10.31 -8.12 4.28
CA CYS A 41 9.24 -8.82 3.57
C CYS A 41 7.90 -8.05 3.64
N PRO A 42 7.83 -6.82 3.13
CA PRO A 42 6.58 -6.07 3.16
C PRO A 42 5.49 -6.71 2.31
N VAL A 43 4.24 -6.41 2.69
CA VAL A 43 3.03 -6.98 2.10
C VAL A 43 2.38 -6.00 1.15
N SER A 44 1.92 -6.49 0.00
CA SER A 44 0.99 -5.81 -0.89
C SER A 44 -0.38 -6.49 -0.82
N GLY A 45 -1.37 -5.72 -0.41
CA GLY A 45 -2.75 -6.14 -0.18
C GLY A 45 -3.33 -5.48 1.07
N THR A 46 -4.62 -5.67 1.26
CA THR A 46 -5.40 -5.14 2.38
C THR A 46 -5.86 -6.27 3.31
N GLY A 47 -6.50 -5.93 4.44
CA GLY A 47 -7.08 -6.91 5.36
C GLY A 47 -8.03 -7.88 4.67
N ALA A 48 -8.91 -7.40 3.79
CA ALA A 48 -9.83 -8.25 3.03
C ALA A 48 -9.11 -9.26 2.13
N GLN A 49 -7.97 -8.88 1.54
CA GLN A 49 -7.14 -9.78 0.74
C GLN A 49 -6.36 -10.78 1.62
N ALA A 50 -6.04 -10.40 2.86
CA ALA A 50 -5.43 -11.32 3.81
C ALA A 50 -6.37 -12.47 4.20
N GLU A 51 -7.66 -12.20 4.37
CA GLU A 51 -8.68 -13.20 4.69
C GLU A 51 -8.84 -14.28 3.61
N THR A 52 -8.56 -13.92 2.36
CA THR A 52 -8.69 -14.81 1.19
C THR A 52 -7.36 -15.33 0.67
N GLY A 53 -6.23 -14.99 1.32
CA GLY A 53 -4.90 -15.37 0.85
C GLY A 53 -4.46 -14.65 -0.45
N ASP A 54 -5.11 -13.54 -0.83
CA ASP A 54 -4.78 -12.75 -2.05
C ASP A 54 -3.71 -11.68 -1.78
N LEU A 55 -2.76 -11.96 -0.89
CA LEU A 55 -1.62 -11.09 -0.64
C LEU A 55 -0.46 -11.40 -1.59
N VAL A 56 0.36 -10.38 -1.84
CA VAL A 56 1.66 -10.52 -2.52
C VAL A 56 2.76 -10.00 -1.61
N LEU A 57 3.86 -10.75 -1.51
CA LEU A 57 5.02 -10.36 -0.71
C LEU A 57 6.18 -9.92 -1.58
N TYR A 58 7.00 -9.02 -1.04
CA TYR A 58 8.27 -8.59 -1.62
C TYR A 58 9.45 -8.92 -0.68
N PRO A 59 9.73 -10.23 -0.43
CA PRO A 59 10.85 -10.61 0.40
C PRO A 59 12.18 -10.18 -0.20
N SER A 60 13.11 -9.77 0.65
CA SER A 60 14.48 -9.42 0.29
C SER A 60 15.45 -9.78 1.40
N GLY A 61 16.64 -10.25 1.04
CA GLY A 61 17.67 -10.73 1.95
C GLY A 61 18.32 -12.02 1.48
N ASP A 62 18.42 -13.00 2.36
CA ASP A 62 18.97 -14.32 2.02
C ASP A 62 17.99 -15.13 1.16
N SER A 63 18.32 -15.33 -0.11
CA SER A 63 17.44 -16.03 -1.07
C SER A 63 17.24 -17.50 -0.73
N GLN A 64 18.19 -18.18 -0.05
CA GLN A 64 17.99 -19.56 0.38
C GLN A 64 16.99 -19.63 1.53
N ALA A 65 17.10 -18.71 2.49
CA ALA A 65 16.12 -18.58 3.55
C ALA A 65 14.72 -18.25 3.00
N ILE A 66 14.62 -17.35 2.02
CA ILE A 66 13.35 -17.01 1.35
C ILE A 66 12.76 -18.26 0.68
N ALA A 67 13.57 -19.00 -0.09
CA ALA A 67 13.13 -20.21 -0.77
C ALA A 67 12.64 -21.31 0.22
N SER A 68 13.27 -21.41 1.39
CA SER A 68 12.87 -22.38 2.42
C SER A 68 11.49 -22.07 3.04
N LEU A 69 10.99 -20.84 2.91
CA LEU A 69 9.69 -20.41 3.41
C LEU A 69 8.55 -20.55 2.40
N LYS A 70 8.82 -21.09 1.20
CA LYS A 70 7.84 -21.15 0.10
C LYS A 70 6.50 -21.73 0.54
N GLU A 71 6.49 -22.84 1.25
CA GLU A 71 5.25 -23.51 1.70
C GLU A 71 4.51 -22.65 2.76
N VAL A 72 5.25 -22.04 3.68
CA VAL A 72 4.68 -21.15 4.70
C VAL A 72 4.04 -19.93 4.03
N ILE A 73 4.75 -19.31 3.10
CA ILE A 73 4.26 -18.14 2.37
C ILE A 73 3.02 -18.49 1.53
N ALA A 74 3.00 -19.65 0.87
CA ALA A 74 1.86 -20.12 0.07
C ALA A 74 0.60 -20.31 0.91
N GLY A 75 0.72 -20.52 2.23
CA GLY A 75 -0.42 -20.69 3.13
C GLY A 75 -1.27 -19.44 3.36
N PHE A 76 -0.76 -18.25 3.04
CA PHE A 76 -1.46 -16.98 3.29
C PHE A 76 -1.30 -15.93 2.18
N THR A 77 -0.69 -16.31 1.04
CA THR A 77 -0.46 -15.39 -0.07
C THR A 77 -0.75 -16.04 -1.41
N ARG A 78 -1.05 -15.22 -2.41
CA ARG A 78 -1.11 -15.64 -3.80
C ARG A 78 0.29 -15.91 -4.38
N GLY A 79 1.33 -15.27 -3.84
CA GLY A 79 2.69 -15.41 -4.29
C GLY A 79 3.64 -14.37 -3.71
N TYR A 80 4.92 -14.52 -4.05
CA TYR A 80 5.96 -13.60 -3.64
C TYR A 80 6.98 -13.39 -4.76
N TYR A 81 7.70 -12.27 -4.68
CA TYR A 81 8.81 -11.95 -5.58
C TYR A 81 10.04 -11.66 -4.73
N ASP A 82 11.06 -12.54 -4.78
CA ASP A 82 12.38 -12.24 -4.20
C ASP A 82 12.98 -11.05 -4.95
N VAL A 83 13.16 -9.94 -4.26
CA VAL A 83 13.68 -8.70 -4.84
C VAL A 83 15.14 -8.42 -4.47
N GLY A 84 15.86 -9.45 -4.02
CA GLY A 84 17.32 -9.45 -3.85
C GLY A 84 17.77 -8.93 -2.49
N ALA A 85 18.73 -8.00 -2.47
CA ALA A 85 19.39 -7.57 -1.24
C ALA A 85 18.44 -7.02 -0.17
N TYR A 86 18.72 -7.29 1.12
CA TYR A 86 17.94 -6.82 2.26
C TYR A 86 17.65 -5.31 2.19
N GLY A 87 16.40 -4.93 2.36
CA GLY A 87 15.90 -3.56 2.21
C GLY A 87 15.29 -3.26 0.83
N ASN A 88 15.49 -4.12 -0.17
CA ASN A 88 14.85 -3.96 -1.47
C ASN A 88 13.33 -4.20 -1.42
N GLY A 89 12.86 -5.07 -0.53
CA GLY A 89 11.44 -5.27 -0.27
C GLY A 89 10.76 -3.95 0.11
N SER A 90 11.33 -3.24 1.10
CA SER A 90 10.84 -1.93 1.52
C SER A 90 10.88 -0.91 0.38
N ARG A 91 11.96 -0.85 -0.40
CA ARG A 91 12.05 0.03 -1.58
C ARG A 91 10.96 -0.28 -2.61
N MET A 92 10.75 -1.56 -2.91
CA MET A 92 9.67 -2.01 -3.81
C MET A 92 8.29 -1.60 -3.28
N LYS A 93 8.07 -1.75 -1.97
CA LYS A 93 6.81 -1.35 -1.32
C LYS A 93 6.57 0.16 -1.43
N TYR A 94 7.60 0.99 -1.26
CA TYR A 94 7.46 2.45 -1.42
C TYR A 94 7.09 2.81 -2.86
N ILE A 95 7.72 2.18 -3.86
CA ILE A 95 7.39 2.40 -5.28
C ILE A 95 5.96 1.96 -5.57
N ALA A 96 5.54 0.80 -5.07
CA ALA A 96 4.17 0.32 -5.22
C ALA A 96 3.16 1.28 -4.57
N ASN A 97 3.41 1.72 -3.32
CA ASN A 97 2.53 2.64 -2.62
C ASN A 97 2.54 4.05 -3.20
N HIS A 98 3.64 4.50 -3.81
CA HIS A 98 3.69 5.72 -4.62
C HIS A 98 2.64 5.68 -5.75
N LEU A 99 2.57 4.57 -6.49
CA LEU A 99 1.54 4.38 -7.53
C LEU A 99 0.14 4.27 -6.93
N VAL A 100 -0.03 3.62 -5.77
CA VAL A 100 -1.32 3.56 -5.06
C VAL A 100 -1.85 4.97 -4.77
N ALA A 101 -1.01 5.89 -4.25
CA ALA A 101 -1.39 7.27 -3.97
C ALA A 101 -1.91 7.98 -5.21
N ILE A 102 -1.15 7.91 -6.31
CA ILE A 102 -1.46 8.59 -7.57
C ILE A 102 -2.72 8.01 -8.20
N HIS A 103 -2.77 6.69 -8.34
CA HIS A 103 -3.89 6.00 -8.99
C HIS A 103 -5.22 6.21 -8.24
N ASN A 104 -5.19 6.30 -6.91
CA ASN A 104 -6.39 6.53 -6.13
C ASN A 104 -6.96 7.94 -6.38
N VAL A 105 -6.11 8.97 -6.37
CA VAL A 105 -6.54 10.35 -6.66
C VAL A 105 -6.92 10.52 -8.14
N ALA A 106 -6.15 9.93 -9.06
CA ALA A 106 -6.50 9.94 -10.48
C ALA A 106 -7.86 9.25 -10.75
N SER A 107 -8.15 8.15 -10.03
CA SER A 107 -9.45 7.48 -10.10
C SER A 107 -10.57 8.39 -9.61
N ALA A 108 -10.36 9.11 -8.49
CA ALA A 108 -11.34 10.06 -7.97
C ALA A 108 -11.61 11.20 -8.93
N GLU A 109 -10.57 11.76 -9.54
CA GLU A 109 -10.69 12.82 -10.55
C GLU A 109 -11.48 12.35 -11.77
N ALA A 110 -11.18 11.14 -12.29
CA ALA A 110 -11.91 10.55 -13.39
C ALA A 110 -13.39 10.30 -13.05
N MET A 111 -13.69 9.80 -11.86
CA MET A 111 -15.06 9.57 -11.40
C MET A 111 -15.83 10.87 -11.21
N ILE A 112 -15.21 11.96 -10.74
CA ILE A 112 -15.83 13.29 -10.67
C ILE A 112 -16.12 13.82 -12.06
N LEU A 113 -15.18 13.69 -12.99
CA LEU A 113 -15.39 14.11 -14.38
C LEU A 113 -16.57 13.38 -15.01
N ALA A 114 -16.68 12.06 -14.79
CA ALA A 114 -17.79 11.24 -15.25
C ALA A 114 -19.13 11.68 -14.62
N GLU A 115 -19.15 11.94 -13.31
CA GLU A 115 -20.34 12.44 -12.59
C GLU A 115 -20.82 13.77 -13.18
N GLN A 116 -19.91 14.73 -13.38
CA GLN A 116 -20.24 16.04 -13.95
C GLN A 116 -20.65 15.96 -15.43
N ALA A 117 -20.16 14.96 -16.16
CA ALA A 117 -20.60 14.67 -17.52
C ALA A 117 -21.98 13.98 -17.59
N GLY A 118 -22.59 13.66 -16.46
CA GLY A 118 -23.90 13.02 -16.37
C GLY A 118 -23.89 11.52 -16.71
N LEU A 119 -22.73 10.87 -16.63
CA LEU A 119 -22.60 9.44 -16.86
C LEU A 119 -23.04 8.64 -15.62
N ASP A 120 -23.59 7.45 -15.87
CA ASP A 120 -23.86 6.49 -14.80
C ASP A 120 -22.52 5.94 -14.26
N LEU A 121 -22.25 6.17 -12.97
CA LEU A 121 -20.96 5.83 -12.36
C LEU A 121 -20.70 4.32 -12.32
N ASP A 122 -21.73 3.46 -12.24
CA ASP A 122 -21.53 2.01 -12.29
C ASP A 122 -21.10 1.57 -13.68
N VAL A 123 -21.70 2.15 -14.72
CA VAL A 123 -21.29 1.91 -16.11
C VAL A 123 -19.86 2.40 -16.34
N VAL A 124 -19.49 3.55 -15.76
CA VAL A 124 -18.11 4.09 -15.83
C VAL A 124 -17.12 3.14 -15.18
N VAL A 125 -17.46 2.60 -14.01
CA VAL A 125 -16.61 1.62 -13.30
C VAL A 125 -16.38 0.38 -14.17
N GLU A 126 -17.41 -0.15 -14.78
CA GLU A 126 -17.32 -1.32 -15.67
C GLU A 126 -16.48 -1.01 -16.91
N CYS A 127 -16.83 0.02 -17.65
CA CYS A 127 -16.16 0.36 -18.92
C CYS A 127 -14.67 0.70 -18.73
N ILE A 128 -14.33 1.51 -17.73
CA ILE A 128 -12.93 1.86 -17.49
C ILE A 128 -12.18 0.65 -16.90
N GLY A 129 -12.86 -0.16 -16.06
CA GLY A 129 -12.29 -1.36 -15.46
C GLY A 129 -11.75 -2.37 -16.48
N ASP A 130 -12.36 -2.45 -17.65
CA ASP A 130 -11.97 -3.33 -18.77
C ASP A 130 -11.04 -2.64 -19.78
N GLY A 131 -10.89 -1.32 -19.69
CA GLY A 131 -10.15 -0.53 -20.67
C GLY A 131 -8.71 -0.20 -20.27
N ALA A 132 -8.01 0.47 -21.18
CA ALA A 132 -6.62 0.91 -20.97
C ALA A 132 -6.45 1.95 -19.83
N GLY A 133 -7.53 2.62 -19.42
CA GLY A 133 -7.55 3.51 -18.26
C GLY A 133 -7.58 2.79 -16.91
N ALA A 134 -7.71 1.46 -16.91
CA ALA A 134 -7.78 0.68 -15.69
C ALA A 134 -6.48 0.71 -14.89
N SER A 135 -6.63 0.63 -13.59
CA SER A 135 -5.58 0.24 -12.66
C SER A 135 -6.20 -0.65 -11.58
N ARG A 136 -5.37 -1.46 -10.89
CA ARG A 136 -5.88 -2.23 -9.75
C ARG A 136 -6.53 -1.31 -8.69
N MET A 137 -6.00 -0.10 -8.53
CA MET A 137 -6.59 0.89 -7.62
C MET A 137 -7.93 1.39 -8.10
N PHE A 138 -8.08 1.69 -9.40
CA PHE A 138 -9.38 2.05 -9.97
C PHE A 138 -10.40 0.94 -9.72
N GLN A 139 -10.08 -0.30 -10.07
CA GLN A 139 -10.98 -1.46 -9.89
C GLN A 139 -11.41 -1.66 -8.44
N MET A 140 -10.54 -1.36 -7.47
CA MET A 140 -10.84 -1.52 -6.04
C MET A 140 -11.56 -0.32 -5.42
N ARG A 141 -11.32 0.90 -5.90
CA ARG A 141 -11.74 2.15 -5.24
C ARG A 141 -12.89 2.85 -5.95
N ALA A 142 -12.97 2.79 -7.29
CA ALA A 142 -14.02 3.44 -8.03
C ALA A 142 -15.43 2.94 -7.65
N PRO A 143 -15.67 1.64 -7.35
CA PRO A 143 -16.95 1.20 -6.83
C PRO A 143 -17.34 1.86 -5.49
N LEU A 144 -16.37 2.09 -4.59
CA LEU A 144 -16.61 2.78 -3.33
C LEU A 144 -16.94 4.26 -3.55
N MET A 145 -16.29 4.89 -4.54
CA MET A 145 -16.54 6.28 -4.93
C MET A 145 -17.91 6.44 -5.57
N ALA A 146 -18.31 5.53 -6.47
CA ALA A 146 -19.61 5.56 -7.13
C ALA A 146 -20.78 5.59 -6.14
N HIS A 147 -20.66 4.90 -5.01
CA HIS A 147 -21.69 4.80 -3.99
C HIS A 147 -21.41 5.62 -2.72
N ALA A 148 -20.31 6.41 -2.70
CA ALA A 148 -19.83 7.14 -1.53
C ALA A 148 -19.78 6.27 -0.25
N ASN A 149 -19.44 4.98 -0.42
CA ASN A 149 -19.39 3.98 0.65
C ASN A 149 -17.94 3.70 1.08
N TYR A 150 -17.48 4.34 2.14
CA TYR A 150 -16.08 4.31 2.59
C TYR A 150 -15.87 3.53 3.89
N LYS A 151 -16.89 2.81 4.37
CA LYS A 151 -16.82 2.01 5.59
C LYS A 151 -17.46 0.61 5.37
N PRO A 152 -16.83 -0.46 5.88
CA PRO A 152 -15.56 -0.45 6.62
C PRO A 152 -14.36 -0.12 5.73
N ALA A 153 -13.40 0.64 6.26
CA ALA A 153 -12.21 1.03 5.52
C ALA A 153 -11.26 -0.17 5.34
N THR A 154 -10.78 -0.42 4.13
CA THR A 154 -9.71 -1.38 3.87
C THR A 154 -8.33 -0.76 4.07
N MET A 155 -8.23 0.58 3.89
CA MET A 155 -7.07 1.41 4.24
C MET A 155 -7.58 2.75 4.76
N LYS A 156 -7.47 2.98 6.07
CA LYS A 156 -7.89 4.23 6.69
C LYS A 156 -7.04 5.41 6.24
N MET A 157 -7.69 6.57 6.04
CA MET A 157 -7.04 7.82 5.69
C MET A 157 -5.92 8.20 6.69
N SER A 158 -6.18 8.03 8.00
CA SER A 158 -5.20 8.31 9.06
C SER A 158 -3.97 7.41 9.02
N ILE A 159 -4.14 6.12 8.72
CA ILE A 159 -3.02 5.17 8.64
C ILE A 159 -2.16 5.44 7.39
N TRP A 160 -2.79 5.86 6.30
CA TRP A 160 -2.14 6.14 5.03
C TRP A 160 -1.10 7.26 5.12
N GLN A 161 -1.27 8.23 6.02
CA GLN A 161 -0.35 9.36 6.18
C GLN A 161 1.09 8.94 6.45
N LYS A 162 1.28 7.93 7.29
CA LYS A 162 2.60 7.37 7.59
C LYS A 162 3.31 6.87 6.32
N ASP A 163 2.57 6.20 5.44
CA ASP A 163 3.14 5.70 4.18
C ASP A 163 3.47 6.84 3.23
N MET A 164 2.63 7.87 3.15
CA MET A 164 2.90 9.09 2.37
C MET A 164 4.21 9.78 2.83
N ASP A 165 4.41 9.92 4.14
CA ASP A 165 5.63 10.50 4.69
C ASP A 165 6.86 9.66 4.35
N THR A 166 6.77 8.34 4.54
CA THR A 166 7.87 7.41 4.25
C THR A 166 8.28 7.45 2.77
N ILE A 167 7.31 7.50 1.85
CA ILE A 167 7.56 7.56 0.41
C ILE A 167 8.22 8.89 0.03
N ARG A 168 7.69 10.00 0.55
CA ARG A 168 8.25 11.34 0.30
C ARG A 168 9.70 11.44 0.75
N ASP A 169 9.98 10.98 1.97
CA ASP A 169 11.32 11.07 2.55
C ASP A 169 12.30 10.15 1.80
N PHE A 170 11.84 8.97 1.36
CA PHE A 170 12.62 8.09 0.48
C PHE A 170 12.95 8.74 -0.87
N ALA A 171 11.97 9.34 -1.56
CA ALA A 171 12.19 10.01 -2.84
C ALA A 171 13.16 11.20 -2.70
N ARG A 172 12.98 12.02 -1.65
CA ARG A 172 13.89 13.14 -1.33
C ARG A 172 15.32 12.67 -1.06
N GLY A 173 15.48 11.57 -0.31
CA GLY A 173 16.79 10.97 -0.05
C GLY A 173 17.52 10.49 -1.30
N LEU A 174 16.79 10.17 -2.37
CA LEU A 174 17.33 9.83 -3.70
C LEU A 174 17.51 11.03 -4.63
N GLY A 175 17.07 12.23 -4.24
CA GLY A 175 17.05 13.41 -5.10
C GLY A 175 16.07 13.33 -6.27
N VAL A 176 15.01 12.50 -6.15
CA VAL A 176 14.01 12.29 -7.20
C VAL A 176 12.80 13.20 -6.95
N ALA A 177 12.45 14.02 -7.94
CA ALA A 177 11.22 14.79 -7.94
C ALA A 177 10.01 13.88 -8.24
N THR A 178 8.93 14.04 -7.47
CA THR A 178 7.71 13.20 -7.58
C THR A 178 6.47 14.08 -7.75
N PRO A 179 6.38 14.90 -8.83
CA PRO A 179 5.34 15.94 -8.95
C PRO A 179 3.90 15.39 -8.89
N LEU A 180 3.63 14.22 -9.47
CA LEU A 180 2.30 13.61 -9.41
C LEU A 180 1.96 13.16 -7.99
N PHE A 181 2.90 12.54 -7.30
CA PHE A 181 2.72 12.11 -5.91
C PHE A 181 2.54 13.33 -4.98
N ASP A 182 3.38 14.35 -5.16
CA ASP A 182 3.33 15.58 -4.36
C ASP A 182 1.99 16.30 -4.53
N ALA A 183 1.39 16.27 -5.73
CA ALA A 183 0.06 16.81 -5.99
C ALA A 183 -1.05 16.08 -5.24
N THR A 184 -0.88 14.81 -4.89
CA THR A 184 -1.89 14.04 -4.14
C THR A 184 -1.93 14.40 -2.65
N ARG A 185 -0.82 14.84 -2.08
CA ARG A 185 -0.67 15.03 -0.64
C ARG A 185 -1.70 15.99 -0.04
N PRO A 186 -1.92 17.20 -0.59
CA PRO A 186 -2.91 18.13 -0.05
C PRO A 186 -4.32 17.57 0.00
N ILE A 187 -4.67 16.66 -0.93
CA ILE A 187 -5.99 16.03 -0.99
C ILE A 187 -6.18 15.06 0.18
N TYR A 188 -5.17 14.24 0.46
CA TYR A 188 -5.21 13.35 1.63
C TYR A 188 -5.20 14.12 2.95
N ASP A 189 -4.42 15.20 3.05
CA ASP A 189 -4.39 16.05 4.24
C ASP A 189 -5.74 16.73 4.47
N GLN A 190 -6.39 17.22 3.41
CA GLN A 190 -7.74 17.79 3.50
C GLN A 190 -8.76 16.76 4.00
N GLY A 191 -8.64 15.49 3.60
CA GLY A 191 -9.49 14.43 4.09
C GLY A 191 -9.44 14.26 5.62
N LEU A 192 -8.28 14.48 6.24
CA LEU A 192 -8.17 14.49 7.71
C LEU A 192 -8.86 15.71 8.32
N VAL A 193 -8.68 16.89 7.71
CA VAL A 193 -9.34 18.13 8.14
C VAL A 193 -10.87 18.01 8.06
N ASP A 194 -11.38 17.34 7.03
CA ASP A 194 -12.81 17.06 6.82
C ASP A 194 -13.39 15.98 7.78
N GLY A 195 -12.58 15.47 8.71
CA GLY A 195 -13.01 14.46 9.69
C GLY A 195 -13.13 13.04 9.13
N ARG A 196 -12.49 12.73 7.98
CA ARG A 196 -12.55 11.43 7.30
C ARG A 196 -11.45 10.45 7.71
N ALA A 197 -10.82 10.66 8.88
CA ALA A 197 -9.67 9.90 9.37
C ALA A 197 -9.90 8.37 9.39
N ASP A 198 -11.12 7.92 9.71
CA ASP A 198 -11.52 6.51 9.80
C ASP A 198 -12.19 5.97 8.53
N GLU A 199 -12.32 6.79 7.50
CA GLU A 199 -12.83 6.37 6.20
C GLU A 199 -11.72 5.77 5.33
N ASP A 200 -12.14 4.95 4.37
CA ASP A 200 -11.24 4.43 3.35
C ASP A 200 -10.64 5.58 2.52
N THR A 201 -9.39 5.41 2.07
CA THR A 201 -8.70 6.38 1.21
C THR A 201 -9.46 6.70 -0.08
N ALA A 202 -10.44 5.88 -0.51
CA ALA A 202 -11.35 6.20 -1.60
C ALA A 202 -12.17 7.48 -1.34
N SER A 203 -12.31 7.90 -0.08
CA SER A 203 -13.04 9.13 0.29
C SER A 203 -12.38 10.43 -0.21
N VAL A 204 -11.17 10.35 -0.82
CA VAL A 204 -10.59 11.46 -1.60
C VAL A 204 -11.54 11.94 -2.70
N PHE A 205 -12.39 11.07 -3.23
CA PHE A 205 -13.45 11.44 -4.17
C PHE A 205 -14.39 12.50 -3.58
N SER A 206 -14.89 12.28 -2.36
CA SER A 206 -15.74 13.26 -1.68
C SER A 206 -14.97 14.50 -1.21
N VAL A 207 -13.70 14.37 -0.84
CA VAL A 207 -12.81 15.51 -0.53
C VAL A 207 -12.68 16.44 -1.74
N MET A 208 -12.60 15.88 -2.94
CA MET A 208 -12.49 16.61 -4.21
C MET A 208 -13.85 17.10 -4.75
N GLY A 209 -14.97 16.87 -4.05
CA GLY A 209 -16.29 17.36 -4.38
C GLY A 209 -17.22 16.36 -5.08
N GLY A 210 -16.81 15.10 -5.24
CA GLY A 210 -17.67 14.04 -5.76
C GLY A 210 -18.77 13.68 -4.78
N LYS A 211 -19.96 13.37 -5.27
CA LYS A 211 -21.16 13.11 -4.48
C LYS A 211 -21.53 11.64 -4.46
N GLY A 212 -21.25 10.92 -5.55
CA GLY A 212 -21.68 9.55 -5.75
C GLY A 212 -23.19 9.40 -5.88
N LYS A 213 -23.65 8.18 -6.10
CA LYS A 213 -25.08 7.87 -6.08
C LYS A 213 -25.59 7.94 -4.64
N LYS A 214 -26.66 8.67 -4.42
CA LYS A 214 -27.38 8.59 -3.14
C LYS A 214 -28.11 7.24 -3.11
N ALA A 215 -27.93 6.51 -2.01
CA ALA A 215 -28.70 5.31 -1.73
C ALA A 215 -30.20 5.61 -1.64
#